data_52eb5f1f7888532bbc976753f9d05e8c
#
_entry.id   52eb5f1f7888532bbc976753f9d05e8c
#
_cell.length_a   1.000
_cell.length_b   1.000
_cell.length_c   1.000
_cell.angle_alpha   90.00
_cell.angle_beta   90.00
_cell.angle_gamma   90.00
#
_symmetry.space_group_name_H-M   'P 1'
#
loop_
_entity.id
_entity.type
_entity.pdbx_description
1 polymer ?
#
loop_
_entity_poly.entity_id
_entity_poly.type
_entity_poly.pdbx_seq_one_letter_code
_entity_poly.pdbx_strand_id
1 'polypeptide(L)'
;MQNFGIRFLICNLILIALTGILVCAKRLLKNQLSPGLQYYLCIPYFILLSVPFLPLSFLGFSFPVSRSSLFQWLSAFINSLQPASAQNLPGISSMTASDSSSVIRDFAVSVNSVAPGHWNLILLSFWITGAAITLLLFFHITWKFHKIKCSASLLEKPEIQKIFSDCCTELHIRRKILVFVSPKIHSPVTTGFLKPRIFIPADLDSVLQTHELRYMFLHELQHCRRLDGLVNNLCIMFRIIYWFNPAVILVLKKIPLERELACDASVLAHLSAEDYPLYGASLLNLAEKLSSYPSASGMVSKGSQLRRRILGITSFRQRNRKQKWKSVISYLLISVLIAGMIPVLSAYAGSEETVSLHGKTTENLELFTDFHGFDGSFVLYDSQTGLWKIYRPELAVQRFSPASTFKIYSALHGLEKGIISPESSSMKWDGTPCAFPRWEQDQTLDSAMKDSVNWYFQNIDQLLGRTEISSFLKKINYGNKQISKDLKLYWADDSLKISAVEQVELLQNFYTNTFDCSEQNIQAVKDALRVGEFSGGTLYGKTGTIRRNGRDISGWFVGFVETDDNVLYFAANIQGADHADGSQAAAIARSVLSSKIFL
;
A
#
# COMPACT_ATOMS: atom_id res chain seq x y z
N MET A 1 -8.98 12.93 -4.12
CA MET A 1 -7.56 13.23 -4.45
C MET A 1 -6.90 14.21 -3.46
N GLN A 2 -7.60 14.54 -2.38
CA GLN A 2 -7.04 15.39 -1.33
C GLN A 2 -5.79 14.70 -0.75
N ASN A 3 -4.68 15.43 -0.69
CA ASN A 3 -3.38 15.05 -0.11
C ASN A 3 -2.52 14.00 -0.86
N PHE A 4 -2.83 13.61 -2.12
CA PHE A 4 -2.01 12.67 -2.89
C PHE A 4 -0.55 13.13 -3.04
N GLY A 5 -0.32 14.42 -3.35
CA GLY A 5 1.02 14.98 -3.56
C GLY A 5 1.91 14.86 -2.33
N ILE A 6 1.38 15.20 -1.15
CA ILE A 6 2.11 15.14 0.12
C ILE A 6 2.40 13.68 0.49
N ARG A 7 1.40 12.79 0.39
CA ARG A 7 1.56 11.36 0.66
C ARG A 7 2.58 10.73 -0.28
N PHE A 8 2.51 11.06 -1.57
CA PHE A 8 3.46 10.57 -2.55
C PHE A 8 4.89 11.05 -2.25
N LEU A 9 5.06 12.29 -1.77
CA LEU A 9 6.36 12.79 -1.31
C LEU A 9 6.90 11.97 -0.13
N ILE A 10 6.08 11.72 0.89
CA ILE A 10 6.46 10.91 2.06
C ILE A 10 6.80 9.47 1.63
N CYS A 11 6.00 8.84 0.78
CA CYS A 11 6.30 7.53 0.21
C CYS A 11 7.64 7.52 -0.52
N ASN A 12 8.00 8.61 -1.23
CA ASN A 12 9.29 8.72 -1.90
C ASN A 12 10.46 8.86 -0.96
N LEU A 13 10.33 9.56 0.17
CA LEU A 13 11.38 9.61 1.21
C LEU A 13 11.60 8.22 1.82
N ILE A 14 10.52 7.50 2.12
CA ILE A 14 10.59 6.12 2.60
C ILE A 14 11.24 5.21 1.54
N LEU A 15 10.87 5.34 0.27
CA LEU A 15 11.46 4.59 -0.84
C LEU A 15 12.97 4.83 -0.98
N ILE A 16 13.47 6.04 -0.72
CA ILE A 16 14.92 6.32 -0.72
C ILE A 16 15.61 5.47 0.34
N ALA A 17 15.10 5.46 1.58
CA ALA A 17 15.67 4.65 2.67
C ALA A 17 15.60 3.14 2.37
N LEU A 18 14.44 2.64 1.94
CA LEU A 18 14.23 1.23 1.58
C LEU A 18 15.12 0.80 0.42
N THR A 19 15.28 1.65 -0.60
CA THR A 19 16.18 1.40 -1.74
C THR A 19 17.64 1.35 -1.27
N GLY A 20 18.04 2.18 -0.31
CA GLY A 20 19.36 2.13 0.33
C GLY A 20 19.63 0.78 0.99
N ILE A 21 18.69 0.28 1.80
CA ILE A 21 18.77 -1.03 2.45
C ILE A 21 18.89 -2.15 1.40
N LEU A 22 18.09 -2.10 0.34
CA LEU A 22 18.13 -3.07 -0.75
C LEU A 22 19.48 -3.08 -1.46
N VAL A 23 20.05 -1.91 -1.76
CA VAL A 23 21.37 -1.80 -2.40
C VAL A 23 22.46 -2.36 -1.49
N CYS A 24 22.39 -2.15 -0.18
CA CYS A 24 23.32 -2.75 0.80
C CYS A 24 23.18 -4.27 0.83
N ALA A 25 21.96 -4.80 0.96
CA ALA A 25 21.70 -6.24 0.94
C ALA A 25 22.21 -6.90 -0.36
N LYS A 26 21.95 -6.27 -1.50
CA LYS A 26 22.46 -6.74 -2.79
C LYS A 26 23.99 -6.72 -2.88
N ARG A 27 24.65 -5.72 -2.29
CA ARG A 27 26.13 -5.67 -2.22
C ARG A 27 26.70 -6.79 -1.37
N LEU A 28 26.12 -7.05 -0.19
CA LEU A 28 26.56 -8.11 0.73
C LEU A 28 26.44 -9.49 0.09
N LEU A 29 25.35 -9.75 -0.64
CA LEU A 29 25.07 -11.06 -1.24
C LEU A 29 25.53 -11.19 -2.72
N LYS A 30 26.19 -10.16 -3.27
CA LYS A 30 26.60 -10.11 -4.68
C LYS A 30 27.37 -11.34 -5.15
N ASN A 31 28.32 -11.84 -4.33
CA ASN A 31 29.18 -12.97 -4.69
C ASN A 31 28.41 -14.32 -4.68
N GLN A 32 27.29 -14.39 -3.98
CA GLN A 32 26.45 -15.58 -3.92
C GLN A 32 25.43 -15.63 -5.05
N LEU A 33 24.95 -14.48 -5.54
CA LEU A 33 23.97 -14.39 -6.60
C LEU A 33 24.58 -14.70 -7.96
N SER A 34 23.88 -15.47 -8.80
CA SER A 34 24.21 -15.61 -10.21
C SER A 34 23.88 -14.31 -10.96
N PRO A 35 24.54 -14.00 -12.10
CA PRO A 35 24.22 -12.81 -12.90
C PRO A 35 22.75 -12.73 -13.30
N GLY A 36 22.15 -13.87 -13.66
CA GLY A 36 20.73 -13.96 -13.99
C GLY A 36 19.82 -13.57 -12.82
N LEU A 37 20.08 -14.09 -11.61
CA LEU A 37 19.28 -13.77 -10.42
C LEU A 37 19.53 -12.34 -9.92
N GLN A 38 20.75 -11.79 -10.10
CA GLN A 38 21.01 -10.36 -9.84
C GLN A 38 20.14 -9.45 -10.70
N TYR A 39 19.96 -9.80 -11.97
CA TYR A 39 19.08 -9.09 -12.87
C TYR A 39 17.61 -9.25 -12.50
N TYR A 40 17.14 -10.47 -12.22
CA TYR A 40 15.75 -10.73 -11.87
C TYR A 40 15.30 -10.09 -10.55
N LEU A 41 16.21 -9.59 -9.70
CA LEU A 41 15.85 -8.76 -8.55
C LEU A 41 15.13 -7.46 -8.93
N CYS A 42 15.16 -7.05 -10.21
CA CYS A 42 14.35 -5.94 -10.68
C CYS A 42 12.83 -6.22 -10.56
N ILE A 43 12.39 -7.49 -10.63
CA ILE A 43 10.96 -7.85 -10.59
C ILE A 43 10.33 -7.52 -9.22
N PRO A 44 10.81 -8.07 -8.07
CA PRO A 44 10.26 -7.69 -6.78
C PRO A 44 10.46 -6.20 -6.48
N TYR A 45 11.52 -5.56 -7.01
CA TYR A 45 11.69 -4.12 -6.88
C TYR A 45 10.62 -3.32 -7.65
N PHE A 46 10.21 -3.75 -8.83
CA PHE A 46 9.10 -3.13 -9.58
C PHE A 46 7.78 -3.27 -8.84
N ILE A 47 7.55 -4.40 -8.17
CA ILE A 47 6.38 -4.58 -7.31
C ILE A 47 6.40 -3.55 -6.18
N LEU A 48 7.54 -3.36 -5.49
CA LEU A 48 7.68 -2.33 -4.46
C LEU A 48 7.39 -0.93 -4.99
N LEU A 49 7.90 -0.58 -6.18
CA LEU A 49 7.66 0.73 -6.82
C LEU A 49 6.18 0.93 -7.21
N SER A 50 5.42 -0.12 -7.40
CA SER A 50 3.99 -0.05 -7.75
C SER A 50 3.09 0.22 -6.54
N VAL A 51 3.57 -0.06 -5.32
CA VAL A 51 2.77 0.03 -4.08
C VAL A 51 2.11 1.40 -3.86
N PRO A 52 2.75 2.57 -4.09
CA PRO A 52 2.11 3.87 -3.92
C PRO A 52 0.89 4.12 -4.82
N PHE A 53 0.73 3.34 -5.90
CA PHE A 53 -0.35 3.47 -6.88
C PHE A 53 -1.40 2.37 -6.81
N LEU A 54 -1.09 1.25 -6.12
CA LEU A 54 -1.99 0.13 -5.97
C LEU A 54 -2.57 0.15 -4.56
N PRO A 55 -3.88 0.37 -4.37
CA PRO A 55 -4.52 0.20 -3.07
C PRO A 55 -4.49 -1.30 -2.73
N LEU A 56 -3.56 -1.70 -1.85
CA LEU A 56 -3.41 -3.09 -1.41
C LEU A 56 -4.64 -3.61 -0.64
N SER A 57 -5.52 -2.74 -0.18
CA SER A 57 -6.86 -3.06 0.29
C SER A 57 -7.69 -3.85 -0.74
N PHE A 58 -7.40 -3.66 -2.04
CA PHE A 58 -8.04 -4.40 -3.14
C PHE A 58 -7.62 -5.89 -3.19
N LEU A 59 -6.45 -6.22 -2.62
CA LEU A 59 -5.92 -7.61 -2.59
C LEU A 59 -6.30 -8.37 -1.30
N GLY A 60 -7.08 -7.76 -0.39
CA GLY A 60 -7.51 -8.41 0.86
C GLY A 60 -6.37 -8.67 1.86
N PHE A 61 -5.17 -8.11 1.63
CA PHE A 61 -4.03 -8.24 2.51
C PHE A 61 -4.00 -7.09 3.53
N SER A 62 -4.75 -7.21 4.61
CA SER A 62 -4.52 -6.41 5.82
C SER A 62 -3.42 -7.06 6.66
N PHE A 63 -2.16 -6.75 6.38
CA PHE A 63 -1.06 -7.13 7.26
C PHE A 63 -1.01 -6.13 8.42
N PRO A 64 -1.16 -6.56 9.68
CA PRO A 64 -0.85 -5.69 10.81
C PRO A 64 0.66 -5.40 10.79
N VAL A 65 1.01 -4.15 10.45
CA VAL A 65 2.42 -3.67 10.37
C VAL A 65 3.17 -3.94 11.68
N SER A 66 2.47 -3.90 12.81
CA SER A 66 3.02 -4.19 14.15
C SER A 66 3.53 -5.62 14.35
N ARG A 67 3.15 -6.58 13.49
CA ARG A 67 3.58 -8.00 13.60
C ARG A 67 4.73 -8.37 12.65
N SER A 68 5.21 -7.49 11.78
CA SER A 68 6.37 -7.81 10.96
C SER A 68 7.65 -7.75 11.80
N SER A 69 8.36 -8.87 11.90
CA SER A 69 9.65 -8.96 12.61
C SER A 69 10.68 -7.94 12.12
N LEU A 70 10.54 -7.50 10.87
CA LEU A 70 11.40 -6.50 10.23
C LEU A 70 11.10 -5.09 10.74
N PHE A 71 9.82 -4.79 11.01
CA PHE A 71 9.43 -3.52 11.61
C PHE A 71 9.88 -3.42 13.06
N GLN A 72 9.76 -4.51 13.83
CA GLN A 72 10.26 -4.58 15.20
C GLN A 72 11.79 -4.46 15.26
N TRP A 73 12.51 -5.07 14.32
CA TRP A 73 13.96 -4.92 14.20
C TRP A 73 14.36 -3.49 13.80
N LEU A 74 13.66 -2.87 12.85
CA LEU A 74 13.93 -1.51 12.38
C LEU A 74 13.66 -0.49 13.49
N SER A 75 12.59 -0.66 14.26
CA SER A 75 12.27 0.20 15.41
C SER A 75 13.30 0.05 16.52
N ALA A 76 13.75 -1.18 16.81
CA ALA A 76 14.83 -1.44 17.78
C ALA A 76 16.17 -0.83 17.31
N PHE A 77 16.47 -0.89 16.02
CA PHE A 77 17.67 -0.27 15.45
C PHE A 77 17.61 1.25 15.49
N ILE A 78 16.47 1.88 15.18
CA ILE A 78 16.30 3.35 15.28
C ILE A 78 16.43 3.80 16.74
N ASN A 79 15.87 3.06 17.68
CA ASN A 79 16.00 3.35 19.11
C ASN A 79 17.45 3.19 19.62
N SER A 80 18.23 2.28 19.02
CA SER A 80 19.66 2.13 19.35
C SER A 80 20.55 3.26 18.81
N LEU A 81 20.06 4.06 17.85
CA LEU A 81 20.77 5.20 17.28
C LEU A 81 20.51 6.52 18.03
N GLN A 82 19.61 6.52 19.03
CA GLN A 82 19.41 7.71 19.87
C GLN A 82 20.55 7.86 20.87
N PRO A 83 21.19 9.05 20.93
CA PRO A 83 22.27 9.29 21.90
C PRO A 83 21.72 9.24 23.32
N ALA A 84 22.47 8.61 24.23
CA ALA A 84 22.13 8.41 25.64
C ALA A 84 21.83 9.70 26.46
N SER A 85 22.01 10.87 25.88
CA SER A 85 21.75 12.19 26.48
C SER A 85 20.29 12.61 26.49
N ALA A 86 19.38 11.86 25.81
CA ALA A 86 17.95 12.19 25.78
C ALA A 86 17.13 11.52 26.92
N GLN A 87 17.75 10.75 27.79
CA GLN A 87 17.06 9.98 28.84
C GLN A 87 16.72 10.77 30.13
N ASN A 88 17.06 12.05 30.22
CA ASN A 88 16.89 12.84 31.45
C ASN A 88 15.89 14.01 31.34
N LEU A 89 14.88 13.93 30.44
CA LEU A 89 13.75 14.86 30.49
C LEU A 89 12.58 14.16 31.19
N PRO A 90 12.08 14.70 32.31
CA PRO A 90 10.93 14.13 33.02
C PRO A 90 9.68 14.26 32.14
N GLY A 91 9.15 13.14 31.65
CA GLY A 91 7.94 13.07 30.83
C GLY A 91 8.00 12.14 29.62
N ILE A 92 9.15 11.56 29.28
CA ILE A 92 9.25 10.59 28.17
C ILE A 92 9.55 9.22 28.79
N SER A 93 8.52 8.57 29.30
CA SER A 93 8.59 7.17 29.74
C SER A 93 8.61 6.26 28.52
N SER A 94 9.60 5.40 28.43
CA SER A 94 9.78 4.18 27.63
C SER A 94 8.72 3.93 26.54
N MET A 95 8.95 4.41 25.32
CA MET A 95 8.18 4.05 24.13
C MET A 95 8.43 2.58 23.78
N THR A 96 7.39 1.75 23.86
CA THR A 96 7.40 0.37 23.37
C THR A 96 7.26 0.34 21.85
N ALA A 97 7.62 -0.77 21.21
CA ALA A 97 7.63 -0.93 19.75
C ALA A 97 6.26 -0.69 19.06
N SER A 98 5.16 -0.58 19.82
CA SER A 98 3.83 -0.17 19.32
C SER A 98 3.73 1.34 19.09
N ASP A 99 4.58 2.16 19.75
CA ASP A 99 4.47 3.61 19.69
C ASP A 99 5.17 4.22 18.47
N SER A 100 6.17 3.54 17.90
CA SER A 100 6.85 4.04 16.69
C SER A 100 5.96 4.04 15.44
N SER A 101 4.93 3.19 15.38
CA SER A 101 3.94 3.25 14.29
C SER A 101 2.95 4.40 14.46
N SER A 102 2.64 4.79 15.71
CA SER A 102 1.81 5.94 16.01
C SER A 102 2.56 7.24 15.72
N VAL A 103 3.82 7.37 16.15
CA VAL A 103 4.64 8.58 15.92
C VAL A 103 4.82 8.89 14.43
N ILE A 104 5.04 7.87 13.61
CA ILE A 104 5.16 8.07 12.15
C ILE A 104 3.79 8.36 11.53
N ARG A 105 2.71 7.74 12.02
CA ARG A 105 1.32 8.09 11.63
C ARG A 105 0.97 9.51 12.07
N ASP A 106 1.29 9.89 13.29
CA ASP A 106 1.07 11.24 13.84
C ASP A 106 1.85 12.30 13.08
N PHE A 107 3.09 12.00 12.66
CA PHE A 107 3.86 12.88 11.78
C PHE A 107 3.17 13.05 10.41
N ALA A 108 2.67 11.97 9.80
CA ALA A 108 1.97 12.04 8.53
C ALA A 108 0.62 12.76 8.65
N VAL A 109 -0.11 12.57 9.75
CA VAL A 109 -1.36 13.28 10.07
C VAL A 109 -1.06 14.75 10.37
N SER A 110 -0.04 15.04 11.17
CA SER A 110 0.38 16.41 11.51
C SER A 110 0.83 17.21 10.28
N VAL A 111 1.60 16.60 9.37
CA VAL A 111 1.99 17.24 8.10
C VAL A 111 0.77 17.48 7.20
N ASN A 112 -0.23 16.59 7.22
CA ASN A 112 -1.46 16.77 6.45
C ASN A 112 -2.40 17.84 7.02
N SER A 113 -2.44 18.03 8.34
CA SER A 113 -3.31 19.01 8.99
C SER A 113 -2.77 20.44 8.93
N VAL A 114 -1.43 20.60 8.90
CA VAL A 114 -0.76 21.91 8.87
C VAL A 114 -0.52 22.42 7.45
N ALA A 115 -0.49 21.55 6.44
CA ALA A 115 -0.22 21.97 5.06
C ALA A 115 -1.47 22.59 4.40
N PRO A 116 -1.44 23.89 4.03
CA PRO A 116 -2.53 24.50 3.29
C PRO A 116 -2.84 23.71 2.00
N GLY A 117 -4.11 23.57 1.63
CA GLY A 117 -4.57 22.74 0.50
C GLY A 117 -3.88 23.03 -0.85
N HIS A 118 -3.38 24.26 -1.05
CA HIS A 118 -2.64 24.65 -2.26
C HIS A 118 -1.26 23.97 -2.37
N TRP A 119 -0.59 23.56 -1.28
CA TRP A 119 0.67 22.83 -1.38
C TRP A 119 0.51 21.46 -2.05
N ASN A 120 -0.60 20.78 -1.80
CA ASN A 120 -0.89 19.53 -2.50
C ASN A 120 -1.04 19.73 -4.01
N LEU A 121 -1.70 20.82 -4.45
CA LEU A 121 -1.83 21.14 -5.86
C LEU A 121 -0.49 21.53 -6.50
N ILE A 122 0.35 22.29 -5.79
CA ILE A 122 1.70 22.67 -6.25
C ILE A 122 2.57 21.41 -6.44
N LEU A 123 2.62 20.52 -5.45
CA LEU A 123 3.39 19.26 -5.52
C LEU A 123 2.89 18.35 -6.63
N LEU A 124 1.57 18.23 -6.77
CA LEU A 124 0.95 17.41 -7.82
C LEU A 124 1.24 17.97 -9.22
N SER A 125 1.08 19.28 -9.40
CA SER A 125 1.34 19.94 -10.70
C SER A 125 2.83 19.86 -11.06
N PHE A 126 3.75 20.05 -10.11
CA PHE A 126 5.18 19.86 -10.30
C PHE A 126 5.51 18.43 -10.75
N TRP A 127 4.94 17.43 -10.06
CA TRP A 127 5.16 16.03 -10.42
C TRP A 127 4.60 15.68 -11.80
N ILE A 128 3.37 16.10 -12.11
CA ILE A 128 2.73 15.86 -13.43
C ILE A 128 3.54 16.54 -14.54
N THR A 129 3.97 17.78 -14.34
CA THR A 129 4.74 18.53 -15.34
C THR A 129 6.06 17.83 -15.64
N GLY A 130 6.82 17.40 -14.62
CA GLY A 130 8.07 16.69 -14.83
C GLY A 130 7.85 15.30 -15.45
N ALA A 131 6.80 14.59 -15.09
CA ALA A 131 6.41 13.33 -15.72
C ALA A 131 6.03 13.53 -17.19
N ALA A 132 5.28 14.59 -17.51
CA ALA A 132 4.94 14.93 -18.90
C ALA A 132 6.17 15.29 -19.75
N ILE A 133 7.10 16.09 -19.21
CA ILE A 133 8.35 16.41 -19.89
C ILE A 133 9.16 15.14 -20.17
N THR A 134 9.35 14.27 -19.18
CA THR A 134 10.09 13.02 -19.35
C THR A 134 9.40 12.07 -20.32
N LEU A 135 8.09 12.01 -20.33
CA LEU A 135 7.29 11.23 -21.28
C LEU A 135 7.45 11.76 -22.71
N LEU A 136 7.38 13.08 -22.92
CA LEU A 136 7.57 13.72 -24.23
C LEU A 136 8.98 13.49 -24.77
N LEU A 137 10.01 13.61 -23.93
CA LEU A 137 11.39 13.29 -24.31
C LEU A 137 11.53 11.81 -24.71
N PHE A 138 10.92 10.91 -23.96
CA PHE A 138 10.92 9.49 -24.31
C PHE A 138 10.17 9.22 -25.63
N PHE A 139 9.00 9.84 -25.80
CA PHE A 139 8.22 9.72 -27.04
C PHE A 139 9.01 10.22 -28.25
N HIS A 140 9.71 11.34 -28.12
CA HIS A 140 10.58 11.87 -29.19
C HIS A 140 11.69 10.88 -29.57
N ILE A 141 12.36 10.25 -28.58
CA ILE A 141 13.40 9.24 -28.83
C ILE A 141 12.82 7.99 -29.50
N THR A 142 11.67 7.50 -29.02
CA THR A 142 11.02 6.32 -29.60
C THR A 142 10.51 6.56 -31.02
N TRP A 143 10.02 7.77 -31.30
CA TRP A 143 9.58 8.17 -32.63
C TRP A 143 10.74 8.21 -33.63
N LYS A 144 11.90 8.78 -33.24
CA LYS A 144 13.11 8.70 -34.06
C LYS A 144 13.49 7.25 -34.33
N PHE A 145 13.45 6.40 -33.32
CA PHE A 145 13.78 4.99 -33.49
C PHE A 145 12.74 4.23 -34.34
N HIS A 146 11.50 4.61 -34.28
CA HIS A 146 10.43 4.06 -35.12
C HIS A 146 10.66 4.37 -36.60
N LYS A 147 11.07 5.58 -36.95
CA LYS A 147 11.46 5.94 -38.34
C LYS A 147 12.59 5.08 -38.87
N ILE A 148 13.57 4.74 -38.02
CA ILE A 148 14.66 3.84 -38.39
C ILE A 148 14.14 2.41 -38.63
N LYS A 149 13.23 1.93 -37.82
CA LYS A 149 12.59 0.60 -38.00
C LYS A 149 11.78 0.49 -39.29
N CYS A 150 11.07 1.55 -39.68
CA CYS A 150 10.26 1.57 -40.89
C CYS A 150 11.12 1.54 -42.18
N SER A 151 12.41 1.89 -42.10
CA SER A 151 13.34 1.81 -43.24
C SER A 151 14.09 0.48 -43.31
N ALA A 152 13.78 -0.50 -42.46
CA ALA A 152 14.45 -1.79 -42.43
C ALA A 152 13.74 -2.80 -43.32
N SER A 153 14.50 -3.58 -44.08
CA SER A 153 14.05 -4.71 -44.92
C SER A 153 14.19 -6.04 -44.18
N LEU A 154 13.42 -7.04 -44.57
CA LEU A 154 13.57 -8.39 -44.03
C LEU A 154 14.93 -8.97 -44.47
N LEU A 155 15.55 -9.79 -43.62
CA LEU A 155 16.79 -10.50 -43.98
C LEU A 155 16.50 -11.53 -45.06
N GLU A 156 17.13 -11.36 -46.25
CA GLU A 156 16.93 -12.24 -47.41
C GLU A 156 18.12 -13.18 -47.66
N LYS A 157 19.30 -12.93 -47.03
CA LYS A 157 20.54 -13.72 -47.25
C LYS A 157 20.40 -15.13 -46.65
N PRO A 158 20.40 -16.23 -47.50
CA PRO A 158 20.12 -17.59 -47.02
C PRO A 158 21.15 -18.09 -45.99
N GLU A 159 22.42 -17.72 -46.19
CA GLU A 159 23.54 -18.14 -45.31
C GLU A 159 23.31 -17.64 -43.87
N ILE A 160 22.96 -16.36 -43.72
CA ILE A 160 22.72 -15.74 -42.42
C ILE A 160 21.41 -16.27 -41.81
N GLN A 161 20.38 -16.52 -42.63
CA GLN A 161 19.12 -17.14 -42.17
C GLN A 161 19.36 -18.54 -41.63
N LYS A 162 20.26 -19.32 -42.25
CA LYS A 162 20.64 -20.65 -41.76
C LYS A 162 21.30 -20.57 -40.38
N ILE A 163 22.32 -19.71 -40.19
CA ILE A 163 22.98 -19.52 -38.91
C ILE A 163 21.97 -19.12 -37.84
N PHE A 164 21.05 -18.20 -38.15
CA PHE A 164 19.99 -17.78 -37.25
C PHE A 164 19.05 -18.93 -36.88
N SER A 165 18.60 -19.73 -37.85
CA SER A 165 17.75 -20.89 -37.65
C SER A 165 18.41 -21.93 -36.74
N ASP A 166 19.69 -22.22 -36.98
CA ASP A 166 20.49 -23.15 -36.18
C ASP A 166 20.58 -22.66 -34.71
N CYS A 167 20.82 -21.38 -34.49
CA CYS A 167 20.81 -20.76 -33.17
C CYS A 167 19.42 -20.84 -32.47
N CYS A 168 18.33 -20.64 -33.21
CA CYS A 168 16.99 -20.81 -32.68
C CYS A 168 16.71 -22.25 -32.23
N THR A 169 17.18 -23.23 -32.99
CA THR A 169 17.03 -24.65 -32.67
C THR A 169 17.88 -25.02 -31.46
N GLU A 170 19.12 -24.54 -31.40
CA GLU A 170 20.03 -24.73 -30.24
C GLU A 170 19.44 -24.20 -28.94
N LEU A 171 18.80 -23.03 -28.98
CA LEU A 171 18.17 -22.41 -27.79
C LEU A 171 16.73 -22.87 -27.52
N HIS A 172 16.20 -23.81 -28.32
CA HIS A 172 14.82 -24.32 -28.25
C HIS A 172 13.76 -23.21 -28.31
N ILE A 173 13.96 -22.20 -29.15
CA ILE A 173 13.03 -21.07 -29.31
C ILE A 173 11.94 -21.45 -30.30
N ARG A 174 10.70 -21.63 -29.80
CA ARG A 174 9.53 -21.95 -30.64
C ARG A 174 8.79 -20.73 -31.19
N ARG A 175 9.11 -19.53 -30.70
CA ARG A 175 8.48 -18.28 -31.13
C ARG A 175 9.02 -17.85 -32.50
N LYS A 176 8.15 -17.36 -33.38
CA LYS A 176 8.56 -16.76 -34.64
C LYS A 176 9.24 -15.41 -34.36
N ILE A 177 10.54 -15.32 -34.63
CA ILE A 177 11.35 -14.12 -34.51
C ILE A 177 11.78 -13.70 -35.92
N LEU A 178 11.52 -12.44 -36.26
CA LEU A 178 11.92 -11.90 -37.56
C LEU A 178 13.21 -11.09 -37.41
N VAL A 179 14.09 -11.25 -38.38
CA VAL A 179 15.35 -10.49 -38.47
C VAL A 179 15.21 -9.45 -39.59
N PHE A 180 15.50 -8.21 -39.26
CA PHE A 180 15.46 -7.08 -40.17
C PHE A 180 16.87 -6.49 -40.34
N VAL A 181 17.15 -6.00 -41.55
CA VAL A 181 18.41 -5.36 -41.93
C VAL A 181 18.16 -3.87 -42.15
N SER A 182 19.01 -3.01 -41.62
CA SER A 182 18.88 -1.56 -41.82
C SER A 182 20.26 -0.89 -41.91
N PRO A 183 20.50 -0.02 -42.92
CA PRO A 183 21.74 0.74 -43.03
C PRO A 183 21.87 1.86 -41.97
N LYS A 184 20.77 2.18 -41.27
CA LYS A 184 20.75 3.23 -40.24
C LYS A 184 21.00 2.68 -38.84
N ILE A 185 21.12 1.36 -38.69
CA ILE A 185 21.41 0.69 -37.43
C ILE A 185 22.89 0.29 -37.45
N HIS A 186 23.60 0.70 -36.41
CA HIS A 186 25.05 0.45 -36.30
C HIS A 186 25.39 -0.70 -35.34
N SER A 187 24.42 -1.16 -34.51
CA SER A 187 24.59 -2.30 -33.62
C SER A 187 23.35 -3.19 -33.63
N PRO A 188 23.51 -4.51 -33.48
CA PRO A 188 22.38 -5.40 -33.31
C PRO A 188 21.48 -4.93 -32.16
N VAL A 189 20.17 -5.02 -32.35
CA VAL A 189 19.18 -4.58 -31.36
C VAL A 189 17.94 -5.46 -31.40
N THR A 190 17.59 -6.03 -30.29
CA THR A 190 16.31 -6.73 -30.09
C THR A 190 15.23 -5.78 -29.60
N THR A 191 14.04 -5.81 -30.20
CA THR A 191 12.89 -4.96 -29.83
C THR A 191 11.59 -5.74 -29.81
N GLY A 192 10.64 -5.26 -28.98
CA GLY A 192 9.34 -5.90 -28.79
C GLY A 192 9.41 -7.04 -27.75
N PHE A 193 8.30 -7.27 -27.06
CA PHE A 193 8.21 -8.35 -26.06
C PHE A 193 7.18 -9.42 -26.45
N LEU A 194 6.06 -9.04 -27.10
CA LEU A 194 5.07 -9.98 -27.61
C LEU A 194 5.46 -10.58 -28.95
N LYS A 195 5.95 -9.73 -29.86
CA LYS A 195 6.46 -10.11 -31.19
C LYS A 195 7.89 -9.59 -31.31
N PRO A 196 8.90 -10.31 -30.77
CA PRO A 196 10.27 -9.86 -30.80
C PRO A 196 10.77 -9.80 -32.23
N ARG A 197 11.56 -8.76 -32.52
CA ARG A 197 12.24 -8.52 -33.80
C ARG A 197 13.68 -8.16 -33.52
N ILE A 198 14.58 -8.73 -34.30
CA ILE A 198 16.01 -8.42 -34.24
C ILE A 198 16.33 -7.53 -35.43
N PHE A 199 17.02 -6.44 -35.20
CA PHE A 199 17.50 -5.52 -36.22
C PHE A 199 19.02 -5.59 -36.23
N ILE A 200 19.60 -5.78 -37.44
CA ILE A 200 21.04 -5.87 -37.63
C ILE A 200 21.52 -4.83 -38.67
N PRO A 201 22.79 -4.40 -38.62
CA PRO A 201 23.40 -3.56 -39.64
C PRO A 201 23.42 -4.24 -41.02
N ALA A 202 23.37 -3.43 -42.09
CA ALA A 202 23.29 -3.96 -43.46
C ALA A 202 24.60 -4.63 -43.95
N ASP A 203 25.73 -4.19 -43.41
CA ASP A 203 27.09 -4.61 -43.79
C ASP A 203 27.69 -5.64 -42.81
N LEU A 204 26.86 -6.27 -41.97
CA LEU A 204 27.31 -7.12 -40.87
C LEU A 204 28.10 -8.36 -41.35
N ASP A 205 27.71 -8.93 -42.49
CA ASP A 205 28.34 -10.11 -43.09
C ASP A 205 29.71 -9.84 -43.73
N SER A 206 29.95 -8.60 -44.18
CA SER A 206 31.28 -8.19 -44.66
C SER A 206 32.24 -7.90 -43.49
N VAL A 207 31.69 -7.71 -42.29
CA VAL A 207 32.39 -7.24 -41.10
C VAL A 207 32.67 -8.37 -40.11
N LEU A 208 31.77 -9.38 -39.98
CA LEU A 208 31.87 -10.47 -39.02
C LEU A 208 32.07 -11.83 -39.67
N GLN A 209 32.90 -12.66 -39.04
CA GLN A 209 33.08 -14.05 -39.45
C GLN A 209 31.84 -14.89 -39.01
N THR A 210 31.68 -16.07 -39.62
CA THR A 210 30.54 -16.96 -39.37
C THR A 210 30.35 -17.30 -37.89
N HIS A 211 31.41 -17.56 -37.15
CA HIS A 211 31.33 -17.86 -35.71
C HIS A 211 30.96 -16.60 -34.89
N GLU A 212 31.40 -15.41 -35.27
CA GLU A 212 31.03 -14.15 -34.62
C GLU A 212 29.54 -13.83 -34.84
N LEU A 213 29.02 -14.07 -36.06
CA LEU A 213 27.58 -13.99 -36.34
C LEU A 213 26.75 -14.94 -35.48
N ARG A 214 27.24 -16.18 -35.31
CA ARG A 214 26.57 -17.15 -34.41
C ARG A 214 26.52 -16.63 -32.98
N TYR A 215 27.63 -16.14 -32.42
CA TYR A 215 27.67 -15.63 -31.05
C TYR A 215 26.77 -14.39 -30.86
N MET A 216 26.74 -13.52 -31.85
CA MET A 216 25.83 -12.37 -31.86
C MET A 216 24.36 -12.82 -31.84
N PHE A 217 23.97 -13.79 -32.70
CA PHE A 217 22.61 -14.29 -32.71
C PHE A 217 22.24 -15.01 -31.41
N LEU A 218 23.14 -15.81 -30.85
CA LEU A 218 22.90 -16.43 -29.52
C LEU A 218 22.64 -15.36 -28.45
N HIS A 219 23.39 -14.24 -28.49
CA HIS A 219 23.21 -13.14 -27.56
C HIS A 219 21.84 -12.46 -27.74
N GLU A 220 21.47 -12.04 -28.93
CA GLU A 220 20.19 -11.40 -29.24
C GLU A 220 18.99 -12.31 -28.96
N LEU A 221 19.12 -13.60 -29.26
CA LEU A 221 18.07 -14.59 -28.97
C LEU A 221 17.87 -14.80 -27.47
N GLN A 222 18.91 -14.68 -26.63
CA GLN A 222 18.76 -14.73 -25.18
C GLN A 222 17.97 -13.54 -24.67
N HIS A 223 18.08 -12.33 -25.23
CA HIS A 223 17.22 -11.20 -24.91
C HIS A 223 15.75 -11.49 -25.22
N CYS A 224 15.48 -12.13 -26.37
CA CYS A 224 14.13 -12.56 -26.73
C CYS A 224 13.56 -13.59 -25.75
N ARG A 225 14.36 -14.61 -25.38
CA ARG A 225 13.98 -15.70 -24.47
C ARG A 225 13.65 -15.19 -23.07
N ARG A 226 14.39 -14.19 -22.59
CA ARG A 226 14.27 -13.61 -21.24
C ARG A 226 13.24 -12.52 -21.12
N LEU A 227 12.58 -12.15 -22.21
CA LEU A 227 11.62 -11.04 -22.26
C LEU A 227 12.21 -9.68 -21.80
N ASP A 228 13.49 -9.44 -22.12
CA ASP A 228 14.20 -8.24 -21.69
C ASP A 228 13.55 -6.94 -22.18
N GLY A 229 12.81 -7.01 -23.29
CA GLY A 229 11.98 -5.90 -23.79
C GLY A 229 10.86 -5.47 -22.82
N LEU A 230 10.26 -6.42 -22.08
CA LEU A 230 9.27 -6.11 -21.07
C LEU A 230 9.90 -5.38 -19.88
N VAL A 231 11.01 -5.90 -19.36
CA VAL A 231 11.76 -5.27 -18.27
C VAL A 231 12.20 -3.85 -18.65
N ASN A 232 12.66 -3.66 -19.90
CA ASN A 232 13.04 -2.34 -20.39
C ASN A 232 11.87 -1.35 -20.38
N ASN A 233 10.68 -1.78 -20.81
CA ASN A 233 9.48 -0.94 -20.80
C ASN A 233 9.06 -0.57 -19.36
N LEU A 234 9.15 -1.52 -18.43
CA LEU A 234 8.90 -1.25 -17.01
C LEU A 234 9.92 -0.26 -16.43
N CYS A 235 11.22 -0.41 -16.76
CA CYS A 235 12.23 0.56 -16.36
C CYS A 235 11.92 1.97 -16.85
N ILE A 236 11.44 2.11 -18.09
CA ILE A 236 11.07 3.40 -18.69
C ILE A 236 9.85 3.96 -17.97
N MET A 237 8.82 3.15 -17.75
CA MET A 237 7.60 3.58 -17.02
C MET A 237 7.96 4.11 -15.63
N PHE A 238 8.73 3.34 -14.84
CA PHE A 238 9.12 3.79 -13.50
C PHE A 238 10.08 5.00 -13.52
N ARG A 239 10.91 5.15 -14.57
CA ARG A 239 11.76 6.32 -14.74
C ARG A 239 10.95 7.59 -15.02
N ILE A 240 9.83 7.49 -15.73
CA ILE A 240 8.90 8.59 -15.96
C ILE A 240 8.17 8.94 -14.66
N ILE A 241 7.67 7.96 -13.93
CA ILE A 241 6.93 8.16 -12.68
C ILE A 241 7.82 8.76 -11.58
N TYR A 242 9.03 8.21 -11.41
CA TYR A 242 9.99 8.56 -10.34
C TYR A 242 11.13 9.44 -10.85
N TRP A 243 10.87 10.29 -11.86
CA TRP A 243 11.88 11.12 -12.54
C TRP A 243 12.71 11.98 -11.56
N PHE A 244 12.14 12.35 -10.42
CA PHE A 244 12.76 13.19 -9.39
C PHE A 244 13.42 12.40 -8.25
N ASN A 245 13.22 11.08 -8.15
CA ASN A 245 13.76 10.25 -7.06
C ASN A 245 15.16 9.70 -7.43
N PRO A 246 16.25 10.23 -6.80
CA PRO A 246 17.60 9.86 -7.18
C PRO A 246 17.95 8.40 -6.88
N ALA A 247 17.41 7.82 -5.78
CA ALA A 247 17.68 6.45 -5.40
C ALA A 247 17.08 5.46 -6.41
N VAL A 248 15.83 5.69 -6.83
CA VAL A 248 15.17 4.89 -7.87
C VAL A 248 15.92 5.00 -9.19
N ILE A 249 16.28 6.23 -9.63
CA ILE A 249 17.02 6.45 -10.87
C ILE A 249 18.36 5.73 -10.85
N LEU A 250 19.11 5.73 -9.74
CA LEU A 250 20.39 5.05 -9.61
C LEU A 250 20.25 3.53 -9.73
N VAL A 251 19.18 2.93 -9.19
CA VAL A 251 18.91 1.49 -9.36
C VAL A 251 18.53 1.20 -10.81
N LEU A 252 17.58 1.96 -11.39
CA LEU A 252 17.13 1.76 -12.77
C LEU A 252 18.27 1.92 -13.80
N LYS A 253 19.26 2.79 -13.54
CA LYS A 253 20.46 2.94 -14.38
C LYS A 253 21.39 1.73 -14.36
N LYS A 254 21.34 0.87 -13.32
CA LYS A 254 22.19 -0.34 -13.23
C LYS A 254 21.56 -1.56 -13.92
N ILE A 255 20.25 -1.61 -14.06
CA ILE A 255 19.53 -2.74 -14.65
C ILE A 255 20.01 -3.09 -16.06
N PRO A 256 20.25 -2.13 -16.99
CA PRO A 256 20.77 -2.46 -18.33
C PRO A 256 22.09 -3.22 -18.29
N LEU A 257 23.05 -2.83 -17.45
CA LEU A 257 24.32 -3.55 -17.32
C LEU A 257 24.12 -4.96 -16.74
N GLU A 258 23.26 -5.10 -15.73
CA GLU A 258 22.94 -6.41 -15.13
C GLU A 258 22.26 -7.32 -16.15
N ARG A 259 21.43 -6.77 -17.03
CA ARG A 259 20.81 -7.47 -18.15
C ARG A 259 21.87 -8.03 -19.11
N GLU A 260 22.85 -7.21 -19.50
CA GLU A 260 23.91 -7.66 -20.38
C GLU A 260 24.76 -8.77 -19.74
N LEU A 261 25.19 -8.58 -18.49
CA LEU A 261 25.94 -9.60 -17.73
C LEU A 261 25.18 -10.93 -17.59
N ALA A 262 23.88 -10.84 -17.38
CA ALA A 262 23.03 -12.01 -17.30
C ALA A 262 22.80 -12.66 -18.67
N CYS A 263 22.78 -11.88 -19.76
CA CYS A 263 22.71 -12.36 -21.12
C CYS A 263 24.01 -13.11 -21.49
N ASP A 264 25.17 -12.50 -21.26
CA ASP A 264 26.46 -13.12 -21.47
C ASP A 264 26.60 -14.45 -20.70
N ALA A 265 26.25 -14.45 -19.42
CA ALA A 265 26.28 -15.68 -18.61
C ALA A 265 25.33 -16.77 -19.13
N SER A 266 24.20 -16.38 -19.74
CA SER A 266 23.28 -17.33 -20.37
C SER A 266 23.83 -17.93 -21.66
N VAL A 267 24.51 -17.13 -22.47
CA VAL A 267 25.23 -17.61 -23.68
C VAL A 267 26.35 -18.58 -23.30
N LEU A 268 27.23 -18.16 -22.36
CA LEU A 268 28.36 -18.98 -21.90
C LEU A 268 27.91 -20.32 -21.28
N ALA A 269 26.74 -20.39 -20.69
CA ALA A 269 26.19 -21.63 -20.15
C ALA A 269 25.83 -22.67 -21.25
N HIS A 270 25.69 -22.25 -22.51
CA HIS A 270 25.41 -23.11 -23.66
C HIS A 270 26.68 -23.40 -24.47
N LEU A 271 27.74 -22.59 -24.29
CA LEU A 271 29.00 -22.78 -24.99
C LEU A 271 29.93 -23.75 -24.23
N SER A 272 30.91 -24.34 -24.95
CA SER A 272 32.02 -25.06 -24.34
C SER A 272 33.00 -24.09 -23.67
N ALA A 273 33.81 -24.55 -22.72
CA ALA A 273 34.78 -23.69 -22.04
C ALA A 273 35.84 -23.12 -22.98
N GLU A 274 36.15 -23.83 -24.07
CA GLU A 274 37.08 -23.42 -25.10
C GLU A 274 36.57 -22.24 -25.92
N ASP A 275 35.25 -22.09 -26.04
CA ASP A 275 34.62 -21.00 -26.80
C ASP A 275 34.52 -19.69 -26.01
N TYR A 276 34.73 -19.67 -24.67
CA TYR A 276 34.59 -18.46 -23.86
C TYR A 276 35.51 -17.30 -24.30
N PRO A 277 36.82 -17.55 -24.60
CA PRO A 277 37.69 -16.49 -25.11
C PRO A 277 37.26 -15.99 -26.49
N LEU A 278 36.76 -16.88 -27.36
CA LEU A 278 36.28 -16.52 -28.70
C LEU A 278 35.03 -15.65 -28.63
N TYR A 279 34.09 -15.98 -27.73
CA TYR A 279 32.92 -15.14 -27.46
C TYR A 279 33.33 -13.76 -26.94
N GLY A 280 34.27 -13.68 -25.99
CA GLY A 280 34.80 -12.42 -25.49
C GLY A 280 35.49 -11.57 -26.58
N ALA A 281 36.30 -12.20 -27.43
CA ALA A 281 36.96 -11.55 -28.56
C ALA A 281 35.93 -11.03 -29.57
N SER A 282 34.90 -11.81 -29.90
CA SER A 282 33.81 -11.38 -30.80
C SER A 282 33.10 -10.13 -30.31
N LEU A 283 32.88 -10.01 -29.00
CA LEU A 283 32.29 -8.79 -28.40
C LEU A 283 33.22 -7.58 -28.51
N LEU A 284 34.54 -7.78 -28.35
CA LEU A 284 35.55 -6.71 -28.51
C LEU A 284 35.62 -6.27 -29.96
N ASN A 285 35.70 -7.21 -30.90
CA ASN A 285 35.73 -6.92 -32.33
C ASN A 285 34.50 -6.16 -32.80
N LEU A 286 33.31 -6.59 -32.34
CA LEU A 286 32.06 -5.88 -32.62
C LEU A 286 32.09 -4.46 -32.05
N ALA A 287 32.56 -4.28 -30.83
CA ALA A 287 32.63 -2.96 -30.18
C ALA A 287 33.66 -2.04 -30.89
N GLU A 288 34.79 -2.56 -31.31
CA GLU A 288 35.83 -1.83 -32.08
C GLU A 288 35.26 -1.32 -33.39
N LYS A 289 34.64 -2.22 -34.18
CA LYS A 289 34.05 -1.89 -35.49
C LYS A 289 32.92 -0.86 -35.36
N LEU A 290 32.12 -0.95 -34.26
CA LEU A 290 31.08 0.04 -33.94
C LEU A 290 31.64 1.40 -33.51
N SER A 291 32.88 1.45 -32.99
CA SER A 291 33.53 2.70 -32.56
C SER A 291 33.96 3.59 -33.73
N SER A 292 34.09 3.03 -34.89
CA SER A 292 34.50 3.75 -36.12
C SER A 292 33.40 4.66 -36.69
N TYR A 293 32.18 4.61 -36.19
CA TYR A 293 31.07 5.46 -36.64
C TYR A 293 30.97 6.78 -35.85
N PRO A 294 30.93 7.97 -36.50
CA PRO A 294 31.03 9.30 -35.87
C PRO A 294 29.90 9.67 -34.87
N SER A 295 28.80 8.93 -34.88
CA SER A 295 27.63 9.22 -34.04
C SER A 295 27.73 8.65 -32.61
N ALA A 296 28.87 8.16 -32.18
CA ALA A 296 29.08 7.43 -30.93
C ALA A 296 29.49 8.31 -29.71
N SER A 297 29.10 9.58 -29.68
CA SER A 297 29.45 10.53 -28.59
C SER A 297 28.94 10.17 -27.18
N GLY A 298 28.31 8.99 -27.00
CA GLY A 298 27.95 8.43 -25.70
C GLY A 298 28.90 7.34 -25.17
N MET A 299 30.11 7.22 -25.66
CA MET A 299 30.98 6.03 -25.55
C MET A 299 31.78 5.92 -24.25
N VAL A 300 32.00 6.97 -23.47
CA VAL A 300 32.75 6.87 -22.22
C VAL A 300 32.02 5.97 -21.21
N SER A 301 30.68 5.98 -21.21
CA SER A 301 29.88 5.06 -20.36
C SER A 301 29.83 3.63 -20.94
N LYS A 302 29.95 3.46 -22.26
CA LYS A 302 29.96 2.15 -22.95
C LYS A 302 31.28 1.39 -22.70
N GLY A 303 32.42 2.06 -22.64
CA GLY A 303 33.72 1.42 -22.37
C GLY A 303 33.80 0.77 -20.99
N SER A 304 33.27 1.42 -19.95
CA SER A 304 33.22 0.84 -18.61
C SER A 304 32.24 -0.35 -18.50
N GLN A 305 31.17 -0.35 -19.29
CA GLN A 305 30.23 -1.47 -19.36
C GLN A 305 30.84 -2.64 -20.10
N LEU A 306 31.48 -2.42 -21.24
CA LEU A 306 32.19 -3.44 -21.99
C LEU A 306 33.29 -4.10 -21.16
N ARG A 307 34.10 -3.32 -20.45
CA ARG A 307 35.11 -3.84 -19.53
C ARG A 307 34.48 -4.78 -18.48
N ARG A 308 33.32 -4.43 -17.90
CA ARG A 308 32.64 -5.29 -16.92
C ARG A 308 32.10 -6.56 -17.55
N ARG A 309 31.61 -6.53 -18.80
CA ARG A 309 31.17 -7.70 -19.54
C ARG A 309 32.35 -8.65 -19.79
N ILE A 310 33.47 -8.14 -20.28
CA ILE A 310 34.67 -8.95 -20.51
C ILE A 310 35.20 -9.58 -19.21
N LEU A 311 35.28 -8.80 -18.13
CA LEU A 311 35.65 -9.35 -16.81
C LEU A 311 34.64 -10.42 -16.33
N GLY A 312 33.36 -10.26 -16.65
CA GLY A 312 32.32 -11.27 -16.36
C GLY A 312 32.54 -12.55 -17.15
N ILE A 313 32.93 -12.45 -18.42
CA ILE A 313 33.22 -13.59 -19.32
C ILE A 313 34.49 -14.32 -18.86
N THR A 314 35.58 -13.62 -18.61
CA THR A 314 36.87 -14.22 -18.19
C THR A 314 36.78 -14.89 -16.83
N SER A 315 35.92 -14.40 -15.92
CA SER A 315 35.66 -14.96 -14.59
C SER A 315 34.53 -15.98 -14.57
N PHE A 316 33.87 -16.23 -15.70
CA PHE A 316 32.72 -17.14 -15.74
C PHE A 316 33.15 -18.58 -15.46
N ARG A 317 32.45 -19.22 -14.55
CA ARG A 317 32.54 -20.66 -14.25
C ARG A 317 31.14 -21.22 -14.12
N GLN A 318 30.95 -22.39 -14.70
CA GLN A 318 29.68 -23.10 -14.51
C GLN A 318 29.50 -23.45 -13.04
N ARG A 319 28.38 -22.98 -12.47
CA ARG A 319 28.07 -23.18 -11.04
C ARG A 319 27.65 -24.63 -10.80
N ASN A 320 28.22 -25.25 -9.77
CA ASN A 320 27.77 -26.55 -9.29
C ASN A 320 26.39 -26.47 -8.60
N ARG A 321 25.77 -27.61 -8.32
CA ARG A 321 24.42 -27.68 -7.73
C ARG A 321 24.32 -26.90 -6.40
N LYS A 322 25.31 -27.00 -5.51
CA LYS A 322 25.35 -26.28 -4.22
C LYS A 322 25.39 -24.76 -4.42
N GLN A 323 26.17 -24.26 -5.37
CA GLN A 323 26.27 -22.83 -5.69
C GLN A 323 24.98 -22.28 -6.32
N LYS A 324 24.30 -23.10 -7.14
CA LYS A 324 22.99 -22.75 -7.70
C LYS A 324 21.97 -22.58 -6.58
N TRP A 325 21.90 -23.52 -5.63
CA TRP A 325 21.02 -23.44 -4.48
C TRP A 325 21.33 -22.23 -3.57
N LYS A 326 22.60 -21.96 -3.24
CA LYS A 326 22.99 -20.75 -2.51
C LYS A 326 22.51 -19.47 -3.19
N SER A 327 22.59 -19.43 -4.52
CA SER A 327 22.15 -18.28 -5.30
C SER A 327 20.62 -18.10 -5.25
N VAL A 328 19.86 -19.18 -5.32
CA VAL A 328 18.39 -19.15 -5.18
C VAL A 328 17.98 -18.71 -3.78
N ILE A 329 18.62 -19.24 -2.74
CA ILE A 329 18.34 -18.85 -1.35
C ILE A 329 18.62 -17.35 -1.15
N SER A 330 19.76 -16.85 -1.65
CA SER A 330 20.11 -15.44 -1.55
C SER A 330 19.11 -14.53 -2.30
N TYR A 331 18.61 -14.98 -3.45
CA TYR A 331 17.55 -14.29 -4.19
C TYR A 331 16.24 -14.24 -3.41
N LEU A 332 15.84 -15.39 -2.83
CA LEU A 332 14.62 -15.47 -2.02
C LEU A 332 14.72 -14.61 -0.76
N LEU A 333 15.87 -14.60 -0.07
CA LEU A 333 16.10 -13.74 1.09
C LEU A 333 15.92 -12.25 0.75
N ILE A 334 16.49 -11.77 -0.37
CA ILE A 334 16.31 -10.38 -0.79
C ILE A 334 14.86 -10.13 -1.20
N SER A 335 14.21 -11.08 -1.88
CA SER A 335 12.81 -10.94 -2.29
C SER A 335 11.86 -10.89 -1.08
N VAL A 336 12.10 -11.69 -0.04
CA VAL A 336 11.37 -11.64 1.24
C VAL A 336 11.63 -10.31 1.96
N LEU A 337 12.87 -9.81 1.95
CA LEU A 337 13.19 -8.49 2.49
C LEU A 337 12.37 -7.40 1.79
N ILE A 338 12.30 -7.43 0.45
CA ILE A 338 11.50 -6.47 -0.34
C ILE A 338 10.00 -6.63 -0.01
N ALA A 339 9.50 -7.86 0.06
CA ALA A 339 8.11 -8.13 0.41
C ALA A 339 7.75 -7.62 1.82
N GLY A 340 8.68 -7.72 2.79
CA GLY A 340 8.54 -7.14 4.12
C GLY A 340 8.51 -5.60 4.16
N MET A 341 8.99 -4.94 3.11
CA MET A 341 8.93 -3.48 2.97
C MET A 341 7.57 -2.99 2.41
N ILE A 342 6.82 -3.87 1.74
CA ILE A 342 5.53 -3.52 1.12
C ILE A 342 4.51 -3.02 2.14
N PRO A 343 4.27 -3.66 3.31
CA PRO A 343 3.33 -3.18 4.30
C PRO A 343 3.67 -1.78 4.84
N VAL A 344 4.96 -1.50 5.05
CA VAL A 344 5.44 -0.19 5.52
C VAL A 344 5.07 0.89 4.51
N LEU A 345 5.35 0.66 3.22
CA LEU A 345 5.04 1.63 2.16
C LEU A 345 3.53 1.75 1.92
N SER A 346 2.79 0.64 2.00
CA SER A 346 1.33 0.58 1.83
C SER A 346 0.57 1.33 2.91
N ALA A 347 1.05 1.34 4.16
CA ALA A 347 0.45 2.08 5.26
C ALA A 347 0.38 3.60 4.99
N TYR A 348 1.31 4.12 4.18
CA TYR A 348 1.35 5.53 3.77
C TYR A 348 0.67 5.80 2.42
N ALA A 349 0.58 4.79 1.56
CA ALA A 349 -0.06 4.91 0.25
C ALA A 349 -1.59 4.80 0.35
N GLY A 350 -2.11 4.06 1.35
CA GLY A 350 -3.54 3.88 1.55
C GLY A 350 -4.21 5.20 1.92
N SER A 351 -5.19 5.61 1.15
CA SER A 351 -6.13 6.63 1.57
C SER A 351 -7.02 6.01 2.66
N GLU A 352 -6.78 6.31 3.93
CA GLU A 352 -7.95 6.45 4.81
C GLU A 352 -8.72 7.61 4.19
N GLU A 353 -9.91 7.35 3.68
CA GLU A 353 -10.85 8.40 3.31
C GLU A 353 -11.10 9.20 4.58
N THR A 354 -10.39 10.32 4.74
CA THR A 354 -10.68 11.28 5.79
C THR A 354 -12.02 11.89 5.46
N VAL A 355 -12.92 11.83 6.41
CA VAL A 355 -14.25 12.46 6.29
C VAL A 355 -14.04 13.96 6.10
N SER A 356 -14.71 14.53 5.11
CA SER A 356 -14.58 15.95 4.83
C SER A 356 -15.57 16.75 5.65
N LEU A 357 -15.09 17.76 6.36
CA LEU A 357 -15.94 18.79 6.99
C LEU A 357 -16.40 19.85 5.99
N HIS A 358 -16.05 19.70 4.71
CA HIS A 358 -16.40 20.70 3.68
C HIS A 358 -17.91 20.80 3.51
N GLY A 359 -18.45 22.02 3.59
CA GLY A 359 -19.89 22.28 3.51
C GLY A 359 -20.63 22.23 4.86
N LYS A 360 -19.95 21.94 5.99
CA LYS A 360 -20.53 22.04 7.33
C LYS A 360 -20.18 23.39 7.97
N THR A 361 -21.16 24.03 8.60
CA THR A 361 -20.91 25.20 9.46
C THR A 361 -20.34 24.69 10.78
N THR A 362 -19.07 24.95 11.06
CA THR A 362 -18.36 24.40 12.22
C THR A 362 -17.95 25.49 13.21
N GLU A 363 -18.03 25.17 14.51
CA GLU A 363 -17.50 25.93 15.63
C GLU A 363 -16.50 25.03 16.40
N ASN A 364 -15.33 25.57 16.73
CA ASN A 364 -14.34 24.83 17.51
C ASN A 364 -14.63 24.96 19.01
N LEU A 365 -14.62 23.81 19.70
CA LEU A 365 -14.73 23.75 21.16
C LEU A 365 -13.35 23.69 21.82
N GLU A 366 -13.23 24.30 22.99
CA GLU A 366 -12.04 24.22 23.86
C GLU A 366 -12.34 23.27 25.04
N LEU A 367 -11.97 21.97 24.90
CA LEU A 367 -12.30 20.92 25.86
C LEU A 367 -11.06 20.21 26.42
N PHE A 368 -9.89 20.82 26.38
CA PHE A 368 -8.63 20.18 26.80
C PHE A 368 -8.69 19.67 28.26
N THR A 369 -9.26 20.47 29.16
CA THR A 369 -9.43 20.11 30.57
C THR A 369 -10.45 19.02 30.80
N ASP A 370 -11.50 18.97 29.98
CA ASP A 370 -12.60 18.00 30.10
C ASP A 370 -12.16 16.59 29.69
N PHE A 371 -11.15 16.48 28.83
CA PHE A 371 -10.60 15.20 28.36
C PHE A 371 -9.59 14.57 29.32
N HIS A 372 -9.24 15.21 30.44
CA HIS A 372 -8.41 14.66 31.52
C HIS A 372 -7.11 13.99 31.06
N GLY A 373 -6.49 14.51 29.98
CA GLY A 373 -5.25 13.99 29.43
C GLY A 373 -5.41 12.84 28.41
N PHE A 374 -6.64 12.40 28.12
CA PHE A 374 -6.88 11.48 27.00
C PHE A 374 -6.76 12.20 25.67
N ASP A 375 -6.15 11.53 24.69
CA ASP A 375 -6.29 11.93 23.31
C ASP A 375 -7.71 11.58 22.82
N GLY A 376 -8.32 12.47 22.05
CA GLY A 376 -9.67 12.19 21.57
C GLY A 376 -10.34 13.37 20.90
N SER A 377 -11.59 13.19 20.54
CA SER A 377 -12.43 14.19 19.89
C SER A 377 -13.86 14.17 20.45
N PHE A 378 -14.51 15.32 20.40
CA PHE A 378 -15.93 15.44 20.65
C PHE A 378 -16.59 16.16 19.47
N VAL A 379 -17.69 15.62 18.99
CA VAL A 379 -18.50 16.20 17.92
C VAL A 379 -19.93 16.31 18.40
N LEU A 380 -20.53 17.47 18.19
CA LEU A 380 -21.94 17.69 18.42
C LEU A 380 -22.55 18.37 17.19
N TYR A 381 -23.71 17.91 16.78
CA TYR A 381 -24.54 18.53 15.77
C TYR A 381 -25.86 18.97 16.39
N ASP A 382 -26.17 20.24 16.26
CA ASP A 382 -27.41 20.86 16.69
C ASP A 382 -28.38 20.90 15.50
N SER A 383 -29.49 20.15 15.60
CA SER A 383 -30.44 20.03 14.48
C SER A 383 -31.25 21.30 14.22
N GLN A 384 -31.44 22.13 15.24
CA GLN A 384 -32.19 23.39 15.12
C GLN A 384 -31.39 24.47 14.40
N THR A 385 -30.09 24.59 14.74
CA THR A 385 -29.21 25.63 14.18
C THR A 385 -28.42 25.16 12.95
N GLY A 386 -28.31 23.86 12.73
CA GLY A 386 -27.46 23.26 11.72
C GLY A 386 -25.96 23.38 12.03
N LEU A 387 -25.60 23.73 13.27
CA LEU A 387 -24.22 24.00 13.68
C LEU A 387 -23.53 22.73 14.18
N TRP A 388 -22.29 22.52 13.70
CA TRP A 388 -21.38 21.47 14.16
C TRP A 388 -20.38 22.05 15.15
N LYS A 389 -20.44 21.66 16.40
CA LYS A 389 -19.47 22.02 17.43
C LYS A 389 -18.46 20.89 17.61
N ILE A 390 -17.18 21.18 17.38
CA ILE A 390 -16.16 20.13 17.26
C ILE A 390 -14.94 20.48 18.13
N TYR A 391 -14.53 19.50 18.96
CA TYR A 391 -13.23 19.51 19.62
C TYR A 391 -12.26 18.62 18.87
N ARG A 392 -11.06 19.13 18.56
CA ARG A 392 -10.00 18.46 17.80
C ARG A 392 -10.49 17.92 16.43
N PRO A 393 -10.82 18.79 15.49
CA PRO A 393 -11.34 18.41 14.19
C PRO A 393 -10.50 17.37 13.44
N GLU A 394 -9.19 17.41 13.64
CA GLU A 394 -8.24 16.48 13.04
C GLU A 394 -8.44 15.02 13.52
N LEU A 395 -8.83 14.82 14.78
CA LEU A 395 -9.18 13.51 15.33
C LEU A 395 -10.64 13.15 15.05
N ALA A 396 -11.53 14.15 15.01
CA ALA A 396 -12.95 13.95 14.76
C ALA A 396 -13.23 13.31 13.38
N VAL A 397 -12.39 13.56 12.39
CA VAL A 397 -12.46 12.99 11.03
C VAL A 397 -11.69 11.70 10.88
N GLN A 398 -10.89 11.31 11.87
CA GLN A 398 -10.13 10.07 11.86
C GLN A 398 -11.04 8.88 12.22
N ARG A 399 -10.90 7.77 11.49
CA ARG A 399 -11.69 6.56 11.70
C ARG A 399 -11.01 5.60 12.67
N PHE A 400 -11.75 5.18 13.70
CA PHE A 400 -11.37 4.17 14.69
C PHE A 400 -12.36 3.00 14.68
N SER A 401 -11.99 1.86 15.26
CA SER A 401 -12.93 0.75 15.48
C SER A 401 -14.14 1.22 16.29
N PRO A 402 -15.38 0.95 15.84
CA PRO A 402 -16.60 1.41 16.52
C PRO A 402 -16.84 0.74 17.86
N ALA A 403 -16.24 -0.42 18.10
CA ALA A 403 -16.54 -1.25 19.26
C ALA A 403 -18.06 -1.51 19.39
N SER A 404 -18.59 -1.49 20.61
CA SER A 404 -20.00 -1.74 20.87
C SER A 404 -20.96 -0.65 20.38
N THR A 405 -20.48 0.48 19.83
CA THR A 405 -21.39 1.46 19.22
C THR A 405 -22.02 0.92 17.92
N PHE A 406 -21.36 -0.04 17.26
CA PHE A 406 -21.92 -0.71 16.09
C PHE A 406 -23.20 -1.49 16.39
N LYS A 407 -23.43 -1.91 17.64
CA LYS A 407 -24.61 -2.68 18.05
C LYS A 407 -25.93 -1.97 17.76
N ILE A 408 -25.95 -0.65 17.67
CA ILE A 408 -27.10 0.15 17.23
C ILE A 408 -27.57 -0.34 15.84
N TYR A 409 -26.63 -0.48 14.92
CA TYR A 409 -26.89 -0.82 13.51
C TYR A 409 -27.03 -2.33 13.31
N SER A 410 -26.36 -3.16 14.13
CA SER A 410 -26.58 -4.61 14.16
C SER A 410 -28.00 -4.93 14.62
N ALA A 411 -28.49 -4.26 15.67
CA ALA A 411 -29.87 -4.39 16.11
C ALA A 411 -30.88 -4.00 15.05
N LEU A 412 -30.72 -2.81 14.46
CA LEU A 412 -31.60 -2.31 13.40
C LEU A 412 -31.65 -3.28 12.22
N HIS A 413 -30.51 -3.79 11.78
CA HIS A 413 -30.44 -4.74 10.69
C HIS A 413 -31.09 -6.09 11.02
N GLY A 414 -30.89 -6.58 12.27
CA GLY A 414 -31.54 -7.80 12.75
C GLY A 414 -33.06 -7.69 12.80
N LEU A 415 -33.61 -6.53 13.18
CA LEU A 415 -35.03 -6.21 13.15
C LEU A 415 -35.56 -6.14 11.71
N GLU A 416 -34.86 -5.42 10.82
CA GLU A 416 -35.27 -5.29 9.39
C GLU A 416 -35.28 -6.63 8.64
N LYS A 417 -34.47 -7.58 9.05
CA LYS A 417 -34.41 -8.93 8.47
C LYS A 417 -35.27 -9.96 9.21
N GLY A 418 -35.99 -9.53 10.26
CA GLY A 418 -36.88 -10.41 11.02
C GLY A 418 -36.17 -11.49 11.84
N ILE A 419 -34.85 -11.32 12.15
CA ILE A 419 -34.09 -12.21 13.03
C ILE A 419 -34.60 -12.03 14.47
N ILE A 420 -34.93 -10.80 14.83
CA ILE A 420 -35.63 -10.40 16.03
C ILE A 420 -36.79 -9.48 15.62
N SER A 421 -37.81 -9.36 16.48
CA SER A 421 -38.89 -8.36 16.30
C SER A 421 -39.04 -7.51 17.58
N PRO A 422 -39.68 -6.34 17.50
CA PRO A 422 -39.97 -5.52 18.68
C PRO A 422 -40.70 -6.31 19.76
N GLU A 423 -41.60 -7.20 19.39
CA GLU A 423 -42.43 -8.00 20.33
C GLU A 423 -41.69 -9.28 20.79
N SER A 424 -40.71 -9.76 20.03
CA SER A 424 -40.00 -11.02 20.30
C SER A 424 -38.51 -10.90 20.00
N SER A 425 -37.77 -10.24 20.90
CA SER A 425 -36.33 -10.03 20.81
C SER A 425 -35.51 -10.94 21.72
N SER A 426 -36.15 -11.89 22.40
CA SER A 426 -35.47 -12.77 23.35
C SER A 426 -34.59 -13.80 22.66
N MET A 427 -33.35 -13.93 23.11
CA MET A 427 -32.41 -15.00 22.70
C MET A 427 -31.95 -15.74 23.95
N LYS A 428 -31.89 -17.08 23.82
CA LYS A 428 -31.40 -17.94 24.90
C LYS A 428 -29.87 -17.95 24.94
N TRP A 429 -29.34 -17.88 26.16
CA TRP A 429 -27.92 -18.10 26.40
C TRP A 429 -27.57 -19.58 26.23
N ASP A 430 -26.47 -19.86 25.60
CA ASP A 430 -26.02 -21.23 25.25
C ASP A 430 -25.25 -21.94 26.39
N GLY A 431 -25.10 -21.28 27.57
CA GLY A 431 -24.33 -21.80 28.70
C GLY A 431 -22.82 -21.55 28.63
N THR A 432 -22.32 -20.90 27.58
CA THR A 432 -20.89 -20.59 27.45
C THR A 432 -20.49 -19.50 28.45
N PRO A 433 -19.43 -19.71 29.27
CA PRO A 433 -18.96 -18.70 30.22
C PRO A 433 -18.60 -17.38 29.54
N CYS A 434 -19.06 -16.29 30.12
CA CYS A 434 -18.89 -14.95 29.56
C CYS A 434 -17.96 -14.09 30.42
N ALA A 435 -17.51 -12.95 29.86
CA ALA A 435 -16.67 -11.99 30.58
C ALA A 435 -17.34 -11.32 31.77
N PHE A 436 -18.67 -11.27 31.79
CA PHE A 436 -19.47 -10.63 32.84
C PHE A 436 -20.64 -11.51 33.22
N PRO A 437 -20.95 -11.68 34.54
CA PRO A 437 -22.08 -12.50 34.99
C PRO A 437 -23.45 -12.08 34.43
N ARG A 438 -23.63 -10.79 34.14
CA ARG A 438 -24.87 -10.26 33.53
C ARG A 438 -25.09 -10.77 32.08
N TRP A 439 -24.08 -11.31 31.43
CA TRP A 439 -24.17 -11.88 30.09
C TRP A 439 -24.58 -13.36 30.11
N GLU A 440 -24.50 -14.02 31.28
CA GLU A 440 -24.75 -15.45 31.46
C GLU A 440 -26.23 -15.72 31.77
N GLN A 441 -27.11 -15.17 30.95
CA GLN A 441 -28.57 -15.33 31.03
C GLN A 441 -29.21 -15.02 29.69
N ASP A 442 -30.48 -15.42 29.52
CA ASP A 442 -31.27 -15.05 28.34
C ASP A 442 -31.37 -13.53 28.24
N GLN A 443 -31.29 -13.03 27.03
CA GLN A 443 -31.26 -11.58 26.76
C GLN A 443 -32.39 -11.16 25.83
N THR A 444 -32.93 -9.97 26.06
CA THR A 444 -33.76 -9.24 25.11
C THR A 444 -32.91 -8.15 24.43
N LEU A 445 -33.43 -7.46 23.41
CA LEU A 445 -32.77 -6.32 22.81
C LEU A 445 -32.39 -5.25 23.83
N ASP A 446 -33.31 -4.92 24.72
CA ASP A 446 -33.11 -3.89 25.77
C ASP A 446 -31.99 -4.28 26.73
N SER A 447 -32.05 -5.50 27.30
CA SER A 447 -31.05 -5.97 28.25
C SER A 447 -29.67 -6.12 27.57
N ALA A 448 -29.63 -6.65 26.34
CA ALA A 448 -28.39 -6.82 25.57
C ALA A 448 -27.77 -5.48 25.18
N MET A 449 -28.56 -4.47 24.82
CA MET A 449 -28.09 -3.13 24.49
C MET A 449 -27.55 -2.41 25.74
N LYS A 450 -28.32 -2.46 26.86
CA LYS A 450 -27.95 -1.86 28.13
C LYS A 450 -26.67 -2.43 28.71
N ASP A 451 -26.55 -3.76 28.78
CA ASP A 451 -25.36 -4.44 29.33
C ASP A 451 -24.29 -4.71 28.29
N SER A 452 -24.49 -4.25 27.05
CA SER A 452 -23.55 -4.39 25.92
C SER A 452 -23.12 -5.83 25.65
N VAL A 453 -24.08 -6.77 25.68
CA VAL A 453 -23.86 -8.22 25.56
C VAL A 453 -23.35 -8.59 24.18
N ASN A 454 -22.10 -9.05 24.07
CA ASN A 454 -21.49 -9.34 22.78
C ASN A 454 -22.15 -10.51 22.06
N TRP A 455 -22.37 -11.63 22.74
CA TRP A 455 -22.89 -12.85 22.12
C TRP A 455 -24.25 -12.65 21.45
N TYR A 456 -25.12 -11.77 22.00
CA TYR A 456 -26.42 -11.47 21.43
C TYR A 456 -26.30 -10.85 20.03
N PHE A 457 -25.49 -9.81 19.88
CA PHE A 457 -25.28 -9.14 18.59
C PHE A 457 -24.42 -9.97 17.64
N GLN A 458 -23.48 -10.77 18.15
CA GLN A 458 -22.72 -11.72 17.36
C GLN A 458 -23.62 -12.80 16.74
N ASN A 459 -24.64 -13.26 17.44
CA ASN A 459 -25.63 -14.20 16.90
C ASN A 459 -26.46 -13.55 15.79
N ILE A 460 -26.91 -12.29 15.98
CA ILE A 460 -27.60 -11.53 14.93
C ILE A 460 -26.69 -11.44 13.69
N ASP A 461 -25.46 -11.00 13.84
CA ASP A 461 -24.51 -10.82 12.75
C ASP A 461 -24.18 -12.14 12.03
N GLN A 462 -24.12 -13.25 12.77
CA GLN A 462 -23.92 -14.58 12.17
C GLN A 462 -25.13 -15.04 11.35
N LEU A 463 -26.33 -14.81 11.84
CA LEU A 463 -27.58 -15.16 11.13
C LEU A 463 -27.76 -14.29 9.88
N LEU A 464 -27.38 -13.01 9.94
CA LEU A 464 -27.37 -12.12 8.78
C LEU A 464 -26.37 -12.59 7.72
N GLY A 465 -25.18 -12.99 8.14
CA GLY A 465 -24.10 -13.39 7.25
C GLY A 465 -23.41 -12.21 6.56
N ARG A 466 -22.23 -12.49 6.02
CA ARG A 466 -21.30 -11.50 5.44
C ARG A 466 -21.92 -10.64 4.34
N THR A 467 -22.65 -11.25 3.43
CA THR A 467 -23.20 -10.57 2.25
C THR A 467 -24.23 -9.52 2.65
N GLU A 468 -25.11 -9.86 3.57
CA GLU A 468 -26.15 -8.94 4.08
C GLU A 468 -25.53 -7.81 4.89
N ILE A 469 -24.59 -8.11 5.81
CA ILE A 469 -23.87 -7.08 6.57
C ILE A 469 -23.16 -6.12 5.62
N SER A 470 -22.42 -6.63 4.61
CA SER A 470 -21.71 -5.78 3.64
C SER A 470 -22.65 -4.91 2.81
N SER A 471 -23.82 -5.44 2.44
CA SER A 471 -24.86 -4.69 1.72
C SER A 471 -25.45 -3.58 2.59
N PHE A 472 -25.77 -3.89 3.84
CA PHE A 472 -26.31 -2.94 4.80
C PHE A 472 -25.33 -1.80 5.12
N LEU A 473 -24.05 -2.11 5.39
CA LEU A 473 -22.99 -1.11 5.59
C LEU A 473 -22.86 -0.14 4.40
N LYS A 474 -23.06 -0.63 3.18
CA LYS A 474 -23.07 0.22 1.98
C LYS A 474 -24.34 1.06 1.91
N LYS A 475 -25.52 0.48 2.23
CA LYS A 475 -26.82 1.18 2.24
C LYS A 475 -26.77 2.37 3.19
N ILE A 476 -26.31 2.16 4.44
CA ILE A 476 -26.27 3.21 5.46
C ILE A 476 -25.00 4.08 5.38
N ASN A 477 -24.10 3.83 4.44
CA ASN A 477 -22.81 4.50 4.25
C ASN A 477 -21.91 4.47 5.51
N TYR A 478 -21.81 3.34 6.20
CA TYR A 478 -21.09 3.19 7.45
C TYR A 478 -19.57 3.19 7.28
N GLY A 479 -18.88 4.23 7.71
CA GLY A 479 -17.45 4.33 7.81
C GLY A 479 -16.68 3.78 6.59
N ASN A 480 -15.69 2.90 6.83
CA ASN A 480 -14.90 2.28 5.76
C ASN A 480 -15.57 1.07 5.09
N LYS A 481 -16.73 0.59 5.58
CA LYS A 481 -17.50 -0.55 5.04
C LYS A 481 -16.72 -1.87 4.95
N GLN A 482 -15.61 -2.01 5.68
CA GLN A 482 -14.77 -3.19 5.65
C GLN A 482 -15.09 -4.14 6.81
N ILE A 483 -15.23 -5.43 6.50
CA ILE A 483 -15.48 -6.47 7.50
C ILE A 483 -14.43 -7.57 7.37
N SER A 484 -13.90 -8.04 8.51
CA SER A 484 -12.95 -9.16 8.58
C SER A 484 -13.61 -10.50 8.24
N LYS A 485 -12.81 -11.57 8.13
CA LYS A 485 -13.35 -12.92 7.94
C LYS A 485 -14.17 -13.42 9.13
N ASP A 486 -13.82 -12.98 10.34
CA ASP A 486 -14.54 -13.32 11.56
C ASP A 486 -15.67 -12.32 11.81
N LEU A 487 -16.92 -12.76 11.64
CA LEU A 487 -18.10 -11.94 11.88
C LEU A 487 -18.36 -11.65 13.36
N LYS A 488 -17.66 -12.31 14.28
CA LYS A 488 -17.81 -12.04 15.72
C LYS A 488 -16.99 -10.83 16.19
N LEU A 489 -15.98 -10.41 15.42
CA LEU A 489 -14.99 -9.43 15.88
C LEU A 489 -14.80 -8.23 14.96
N TYR A 490 -15.36 -8.20 13.75
CA TYR A 490 -15.10 -7.17 12.73
C TYR A 490 -15.32 -5.73 13.20
N TRP A 491 -16.18 -5.49 14.18
CA TRP A 491 -16.42 -4.19 14.80
C TRP A 491 -15.46 -3.85 15.95
N ALA A 492 -14.54 -4.78 16.30
CA ALA A 492 -13.56 -4.61 17.37
C ALA A 492 -12.11 -4.96 16.97
N ASP A 493 -11.88 -5.55 15.78
CA ASP A 493 -10.57 -6.03 15.28
C ASP A 493 -9.84 -5.07 14.34
N ASP A 494 -10.26 -3.80 14.26
CA ASP A 494 -9.77 -2.76 13.36
C ASP A 494 -10.11 -2.96 11.87
N SER A 495 -10.96 -3.90 11.50
CA SER A 495 -11.41 -4.01 10.10
C SER A 495 -12.47 -2.95 9.79
N LEU A 496 -13.57 -2.92 10.56
CA LEU A 496 -14.59 -1.87 10.46
C LEU A 496 -14.14 -0.64 11.26
N LYS A 497 -14.20 0.53 10.62
CA LYS A 497 -13.79 1.79 11.23
C LYS A 497 -14.74 2.93 10.86
N ILE A 498 -14.92 3.86 11.81
CA ILE A 498 -15.78 5.02 11.67
C ILE A 498 -15.19 6.21 12.42
N SER A 499 -15.44 7.42 11.97
CA SER A 499 -15.06 8.67 12.63
C SER A 499 -16.16 9.23 13.53
N ALA A 500 -15.81 10.13 14.43
CA ALA A 500 -16.80 10.79 15.29
C ALA A 500 -17.82 11.61 14.48
N VAL A 501 -17.37 12.25 13.40
CA VAL A 501 -18.27 12.98 12.50
C VAL A 501 -19.27 12.04 11.82
N GLU A 502 -18.80 10.89 11.30
CA GLU A 502 -19.68 9.90 10.66
C GLU A 502 -20.64 9.25 11.66
N GLN A 503 -20.23 9.06 12.93
CA GLN A 503 -21.14 8.58 13.99
C GLN A 503 -22.31 9.54 14.19
N VAL A 504 -22.05 10.84 14.24
CA VAL A 504 -23.09 11.87 14.38
C VAL A 504 -24.00 11.92 13.16
N GLU A 505 -23.45 11.86 11.93
CA GLU A 505 -24.25 11.79 10.70
C GLU A 505 -25.16 10.56 10.66
N LEU A 506 -24.64 9.41 11.06
CA LEU A 506 -25.41 8.16 11.07
C LEU A 506 -26.48 8.16 12.16
N LEU A 507 -26.22 8.76 13.32
CA LEU A 507 -27.24 8.93 14.36
C LEU A 507 -28.37 9.87 13.91
N GLN A 508 -28.04 10.96 13.22
CA GLN A 508 -29.03 11.83 12.61
C GLN A 508 -29.87 11.07 11.58
N ASN A 509 -29.23 10.33 10.66
CA ASN A 509 -29.89 9.53 9.64
C ASN A 509 -30.76 8.41 10.25
N PHE A 510 -30.31 7.79 11.33
CA PHE A 510 -31.10 6.83 12.12
C PHE A 510 -32.34 7.49 12.70
N TYR A 511 -32.20 8.62 13.40
CA TYR A 511 -33.28 9.31 14.05
C TYR A 511 -34.33 9.83 13.06
N THR A 512 -33.90 10.37 11.93
CA THR A 512 -34.77 10.88 10.85
C THR A 512 -35.24 9.80 9.90
N ASN A 513 -34.88 8.55 10.14
CA ASN A 513 -35.21 7.37 9.31
C ASN A 513 -34.81 7.53 7.83
N THR A 514 -33.68 8.20 7.52
CA THR A 514 -33.16 8.33 6.15
C THR A 514 -32.77 6.97 5.54
N PHE A 515 -32.66 5.95 6.36
CA PHE A 515 -32.35 4.59 5.91
C PHE A 515 -33.55 3.84 5.29
N ASP A 516 -34.77 4.42 5.39
CA ASP A 516 -36.01 3.80 4.92
C ASP A 516 -36.23 2.43 5.58
N CYS A 517 -36.17 2.40 6.92
CA CYS A 517 -36.44 1.26 7.76
C CYS A 517 -37.85 1.35 8.36
N SER A 518 -38.37 0.25 8.90
CA SER A 518 -39.66 0.28 9.63
C SER A 518 -39.58 1.24 10.82
N GLU A 519 -40.57 2.12 10.98
CA GLU A 519 -40.64 3.05 12.13
C GLU A 519 -40.68 2.30 13.46
N GLN A 520 -41.37 1.15 13.52
CA GLN A 520 -41.41 0.31 14.72
C GLN A 520 -40.01 -0.23 15.08
N ASN A 521 -39.19 -0.57 14.07
CA ASN A 521 -37.84 -1.05 14.30
C ASN A 521 -36.90 0.07 14.73
N ILE A 522 -37.04 1.27 14.16
CA ILE A 522 -36.32 2.48 14.61
C ILE A 522 -36.68 2.77 16.07
N GLN A 523 -37.98 2.76 16.43
CA GLN A 523 -38.45 3.04 17.78
C GLN A 523 -37.92 1.99 18.76
N ALA A 524 -37.96 0.70 18.42
CA ALA A 524 -37.42 -0.37 19.27
C ALA A 524 -35.93 -0.20 19.58
N VAL A 525 -35.11 0.21 18.58
CA VAL A 525 -33.71 0.49 18.83
C VAL A 525 -33.54 1.78 19.63
N LYS A 526 -34.33 2.82 19.38
CA LYS A 526 -34.31 4.07 20.15
C LYS A 526 -34.63 3.79 21.63
N ASP A 527 -35.66 3.01 21.93
CA ASP A 527 -36.03 2.65 23.29
C ASP A 527 -34.89 1.89 24.00
N ALA A 528 -34.24 0.95 23.32
CA ALA A 528 -33.10 0.21 23.83
C ALA A 528 -31.86 1.09 24.11
N LEU A 529 -31.76 2.27 23.46
CA LEU A 529 -30.69 3.25 23.67
C LEU A 529 -30.98 4.23 24.81
N ARG A 530 -32.18 4.23 25.41
CA ARG A 530 -32.58 5.19 26.45
C ARG A 530 -31.71 5.06 27.69
N VAL A 531 -31.01 6.14 28.04
CA VAL A 531 -30.17 6.21 29.25
C VAL A 531 -30.91 6.83 30.42
N GLY A 532 -31.73 7.84 30.17
CA GLY A 532 -32.53 8.51 31.18
C GLY A 532 -32.69 10.02 30.94
N GLU A 533 -33.29 10.72 31.92
CA GLU A 533 -33.47 12.16 31.87
C GLU A 533 -32.13 12.89 32.00
N PHE A 534 -31.96 13.97 31.25
CA PHE A 534 -30.71 14.74 31.18
C PHE A 534 -30.96 16.19 30.75
N SER A 535 -30.65 17.16 31.61
CA SER A 535 -30.65 18.61 31.30
C SER A 535 -31.91 19.10 30.54
N GLY A 536 -33.08 18.72 30.98
CA GLY A 536 -34.36 19.13 30.38
C GLY A 536 -34.78 18.36 29.14
N GLY A 537 -34.13 17.22 28.86
CA GLY A 537 -34.47 16.28 27.78
C GLY A 537 -34.20 14.84 28.15
N THR A 538 -34.31 13.94 27.18
CA THR A 538 -33.98 12.53 27.33
C THR A 538 -32.68 12.21 26.63
N LEU A 539 -31.73 11.61 27.35
CA LEU A 539 -30.45 11.13 26.80
C LEU A 539 -30.59 9.69 26.26
N TYR A 540 -30.17 9.51 25.03
CA TYR A 540 -30.04 8.20 24.40
C TYR A 540 -28.56 8.00 24.03
N GLY A 541 -28.01 6.79 24.21
CA GLY A 541 -26.61 6.59 23.86
C GLY A 541 -26.09 5.17 24.02
N LYS A 542 -24.96 4.93 23.43
CA LYS A 542 -24.24 3.66 23.46
C LYS A 542 -22.76 3.89 23.68
N THR A 543 -22.22 3.16 24.67
CA THR A 543 -20.76 3.10 24.92
C THR A 543 -20.10 2.03 24.08
N GLY A 544 -18.81 2.21 23.82
CA GLY A 544 -17.94 1.21 23.19
C GLY A 544 -16.57 1.23 23.84
N THR A 545 -15.94 0.05 23.99
CA THR A 545 -14.58 -0.08 24.54
C THR A 545 -13.80 -1.06 23.68
N ILE A 546 -12.59 -0.69 23.28
CA ILE A 546 -11.61 -1.59 22.68
C ILE A 546 -10.57 -1.96 23.74
N ARG A 547 -10.51 -3.27 24.05
CA ARG A 547 -9.52 -3.84 24.97
C ARG A 547 -8.49 -4.64 24.21
N ARG A 548 -7.18 -4.35 24.47
CA ARG A 548 -6.07 -5.11 23.92
C ARG A 548 -5.06 -5.44 25.01
N ASN A 549 -4.62 -6.69 25.04
CA ASN A 549 -3.64 -7.17 26.03
C ASN A 549 -4.03 -6.82 27.48
N GLY A 550 -5.34 -6.88 27.78
CA GLY A 550 -5.87 -6.56 29.12
C GLY A 550 -6.04 -5.06 29.43
N ARG A 551 -5.70 -4.15 28.51
CA ARG A 551 -5.80 -2.70 28.69
C ARG A 551 -6.89 -2.12 27.82
N ASP A 552 -7.59 -1.11 28.32
CA ASP A 552 -8.61 -0.37 27.57
C ASP A 552 -7.97 0.81 26.86
N ILE A 553 -7.89 0.71 25.52
CA ILE A 553 -7.10 1.63 24.70
C ILE A 553 -7.94 2.59 23.85
N SER A 554 -9.23 2.35 23.71
CA SER A 554 -10.16 3.24 23.01
C SER A 554 -11.55 3.17 23.60
N GLY A 555 -12.12 4.33 23.91
CA GLY A 555 -13.46 4.50 24.44
C GLY A 555 -14.33 5.35 23.52
N TRP A 556 -15.60 4.95 23.40
CA TRP A 556 -16.63 5.67 22.69
C TRP A 556 -17.84 5.93 23.57
N PHE A 557 -18.48 7.08 23.40
CA PHE A 557 -19.87 7.30 23.76
C PHE A 557 -20.54 8.12 22.67
N VAL A 558 -21.55 7.53 22.04
CA VAL A 558 -22.29 8.15 20.94
C VAL A 558 -23.78 8.15 21.25
N GLY A 559 -24.50 9.18 20.83
CA GLY A 559 -25.90 9.28 21.14
C GLY A 559 -26.52 10.61 20.75
N PHE A 560 -27.69 10.88 21.32
CA PHE A 560 -28.39 12.14 21.14
C PHE A 560 -29.17 12.52 22.42
N VAL A 561 -29.40 13.82 22.58
CA VAL A 561 -30.31 14.36 23.59
C VAL A 561 -31.52 14.93 22.88
N GLU A 562 -32.67 14.42 23.21
CA GLU A 562 -33.96 14.87 22.67
C GLU A 562 -34.63 15.79 23.69
N THR A 563 -34.87 17.02 23.33
CA THR A 563 -35.63 18.03 24.07
C THR A 563 -36.95 18.29 23.36
N ASP A 564 -37.85 19.08 23.97
CA ASP A 564 -39.15 19.40 23.38
C ASP A 564 -39.04 20.07 21.99
N ASP A 565 -37.96 20.86 21.74
CA ASP A 565 -37.83 21.69 20.53
C ASP A 565 -36.62 21.32 19.67
N ASN A 566 -35.69 20.45 20.14
CA ASN A 566 -34.43 20.18 19.45
C ASN A 566 -33.89 18.78 19.69
N VAL A 567 -33.06 18.29 18.78
CA VAL A 567 -32.27 17.08 18.96
C VAL A 567 -30.79 17.41 18.77
N LEU A 568 -29.97 17.09 19.76
CA LEU A 568 -28.52 17.29 19.77
C LEU A 568 -27.84 15.94 19.61
N TYR A 569 -27.22 15.70 18.47
CA TYR A 569 -26.48 14.46 18.20
C TYR A 569 -25.01 14.63 18.58
N PHE A 570 -24.42 13.64 19.24
CA PHE A 570 -23.03 13.74 19.68
C PHE A 570 -22.26 12.43 19.55
N ALA A 571 -20.93 12.56 19.46
CA ALA A 571 -19.98 11.46 19.55
C ALA A 571 -18.72 11.92 20.29
N ALA A 572 -18.40 11.22 21.37
CA ALA A 572 -17.13 11.34 22.08
C ALA A 572 -16.27 10.11 21.81
N ASN A 573 -15.04 10.32 21.39
CA ASN A 573 -14.03 9.27 21.27
C ASN A 573 -12.80 9.64 22.08
N ILE A 574 -12.28 8.69 22.85
CA ILE A 574 -11.04 8.82 23.59
C ILE A 574 -10.08 7.69 23.22
N GLN A 575 -8.79 8.00 23.23
CA GLN A 575 -7.69 7.08 22.97
C GLN A 575 -6.67 7.20 24.11
N GLY A 576 -6.03 6.09 24.46
CA GLY A 576 -5.02 6.09 25.52
C GLY A 576 -4.25 4.77 25.58
N ALA A 577 -3.21 4.74 26.40
CA ALA A 577 -2.42 3.53 26.63
C ALA A 577 -3.14 2.54 27.56
N ASP A 578 -4.01 3.03 28.44
CA ASP A 578 -4.87 2.27 29.35
C ASP A 578 -5.99 3.17 29.87
N HIS A 579 -7.05 2.57 30.44
CA HIS A 579 -8.23 3.25 31.01
C HIS A 579 -9.04 4.12 30.04
N ALA A 580 -8.75 4.07 28.73
CA ALA A 580 -9.55 4.75 27.70
C ALA A 580 -10.76 3.89 27.34
N ASP A 581 -11.75 3.83 28.21
CA ASP A 581 -12.95 3.00 28.06
C ASP A 581 -14.21 3.83 27.77
N GLY A 582 -15.32 3.13 27.45
CA GLY A 582 -16.60 3.76 27.15
C GLY A 582 -17.23 4.50 28.33
N SER A 583 -16.90 4.13 29.58
CA SER A 583 -17.42 4.81 30.77
C SER A 583 -16.76 6.18 30.93
N GLN A 584 -15.46 6.27 30.69
CA GLN A 584 -14.72 7.55 30.68
C GLN A 584 -15.23 8.45 29.54
N ALA A 585 -15.41 7.89 28.33
CA ALA A 585 -15.98 8.65 27.22
C ALA A 585 -17.38 9.18 27.53
N ALA A 586 -18.20 8.39 28.22
CA ALA A 586 -19.54 8.80 28.66
C ALA A 586 -19.51 9.89 29.76
N ALA A 587 -18.56 9.79 30.69
CA ALA A 587 -18.38 10.82 31.72
C ALA A 587 -17.98 12.17 31.10
N ILE A 588 -17.00 12.16 30.16
CA ILE A 588 -16.56 13.35 29.42
C ILE A 588 -17.74 13.94 28.65
N ALA A 589 -18.43 13.13 27.84
CA ALA A 589 -19.54 13.62 27.03
C ALA A 589 -20.66 14.26 27.88
N ARG A 590 -21.02 13.62 28.98
CA ARG A 590 -22.04 14.18 29.91
C ARG A 590 -21.57 15.49 30.53
N SER A 591 -20.32 15.58 30.95
CA SER A 591 -19.71 16.83 31.47
C SER A 591 -19.81 17.95 30.45
N VAL A 592 -19.37 17.68 29.21
CA VAL A 592 -19.40 18.66 28.10
C VAL A 592 -20.85 19.09 27.80
N LEU A 593 -21.77 18.15 27.65
CA LEU A 593 -23.17 18.44 27.38
C LEU A 593 -23.77 19.33 28.47
N SER A 594 -23.58 18.99 29.77
CA SER A 594 -24.16 19.76 30.88
C SER A 594 -23.50 21.14 31.07
N SER A 595 -22.17 21.25 30.90
CA SER A 595 -21.43 22.47 31.28
C SER A 595 -21.16 23.44 30.12
N LYS A 596 -21.31 23.00 28.87
CA LYS A 596 -20.94 23.81 27.68
C LYS A 596 -22.07 23.94 26.64
N ILE A 597 -23.07 23.09 26.70
CA ILE A 597 -24.13 23.04 25.69
C ILE A 597 -25.48 23.45 26.27
N PHE A 598 -25.84 23.01 27.49
CA PHE A 598 -27.11 23.31 28.13
C PHE A 598 -27.03 24.43 29.20
N LEU A 599 -25.90 25.16 29.24
CA LEU A 599 -25.80 26.41 29.99
C LEU A 599 -26.32 27.55 29.12
#